data_26a3734e6e92104853567ab1613ad2f3
#
_entry.id   26a3734e6e92104853567ab1613ad2f3
#
_cell.length_a   1.000
_cell.length_b   1.000
_cell.length_c   1.000
_cell.angle_alpha   90.00
_cell.angle_beta   90.00
_cell.angle_gamma   90.00
#
_symmetry.space_group_name_H-M   'P 1'
#
loop_
_entity.id
_entity.type
_entity.pdbx_description
1 polymer ?
#
loop_
_entity_poly.entity_id
_entity_poly.type
_entity_poly.pdbx_seq_one_letter_code
_entity_poly.pdbx_strand_id
1 'polypeptide(L)'
;LTTSSVGLAVQALSAEKQKITINTGAATTDLTGKACTPYGFHWAYDTHALAVGTGGAMVKQGGDSWFFLTADYAFGYSLEQQTTDFVTANGGSVVGSVRHPLATTDYSSFLLQAQASGAKVVGLANAGADTQNAIKQAAEFGITQGGQRLAALLFTLAEVHGIGLEAAQGLTL
;
A
#
# COMPACT_ATOMS: atom_id res chain seq x y z
N LEU A 1 17.26 -0.18 -4.56
CA LEU A 1 16.15 -0.70 -5.39
C LEU A 1 14.85 -0.29 -4.73
N THR A 2 14.01 0.48 -5.44
CA THR A 2 12.81 1.10 -4.87
C THR A 2 11.52 0.36 -5.20
N THR A 3 11.50 -0.51 -6.22
CA THR A 3 10.31 -1.25 -6.63
C THR A 3 10.47 -2.74 -6.40
N SER A 4 9.41 -3.39 -5.91
CA SER A 4 9.42 -4.82 -5.58
C SER A 4 9.70 -5.70 -6.80
N SER A 5 9.15 -5.38 -7.97
CA SER A 5 9.41 -6.14 -9.20
C SER A 5 10.90 -6.11 -9.59
N VAL A 6 11.55 -4.94 -9.51
CA VAL A 6 12.99 -4.83 -9.76
C VAL A 6 13.80 -5.52 -8.67
N GLY A 7 13.39 -5.39 -7.40
CA GLY A 7 14.04 -6.06 -6.28
C GLY A 7 14.08 -7.57 -6.46
N LEU A 8 12.97 -8.18 -6.83
CA LEU A 8 12.86 -9.62 -7.10
C LEU A 8 13.74 -10.06 -8.27
N ALA A 9 13.73 -9.31 -9.38
CA ALA A 9 14.54 -9.62 -10.56
C ALA A 9 16.04 -9.54 -10.25
N VAL A 10 16.48 -8.50 -9.54
CA VAL A 10 17.88 -8.33 -9.12
C VAL A 10 18.30 -9.42 -8.13
N GLN A 11 17.44 -9.77 -7.18
CA GLN A 11 17.73 -10.84 -6.21
C GLN A 11 17.93 -12.20 -6.91
N ALA A 12 17.09 -12.52 -7.89
CA ALA A 12 17.24 -13.74 -8.70
C ALA A 12 18.57 -13.76 -9.47
N LEU A 13 18.91 -12.64 -10.13
CA LEU A 13 20.18 -12.52 -10.83
C LEU A 13 21.38 -12.58 -9.88
N SER A 14 21.28 -11.98 -8.70
CA SER A 14 22.34 -12.02 -7.69
C SER A 14 22.58 -13.43 -7.18
N ALA A 15 21.52 -14.23 -7.01
CA ALA A 15 21.62 -15.64 -6.66
C ALA A 15 22.33 -16.43 -7.75
N GLU A 16 21.97 -16.24 -9.02
CA GLU A 16 22.64 -16.87 -10.18
C GLU A 16 24.13 -16.54 -10.22
N LYS A 17 24.46 -15.28 -9.98
CA LYS A 17 25.86 -14.79 -10.01
C LYS A 17 26.61 -14.99 -8.70
N GLN A 18 25.97 -15.55 -7.67
CA GLN A 18 26.54 -15.72 -6.32
C GLN A 18 27.08 -14.39 -5.73
N LYS A 19 26.31 -13.32 -5.89
CA LYS A 19 26.66 -11.97 -5.42
C LYS A 19 25.67 -11.51 -4.34
N ILE A 20 26.18 -10.87 -3.32
CA ILE A 20 25.34 -10.30 -2.24
C ILE A 20 24.53 -9.13 -2.79
N THR A 21 23.24 -9.11 -2.45
CA THR A 21 22.34 -7.99 -2.67
C THR A 21 21.77 -7.54 -1.34
N ILE A 22 21.89 -6.24 -1.04
CA ILE A 22 21.23 -5.59 0.09
C ILE A 22 20.13 -4.72 -0.46
N ASN A 23 18.88 -5.06 -0.13
CA ASN A 23 17.70 -4.32 -0.56
C ASN A 23 17.20 -3.43 0.58
N THR A 24 17.13 -2.12 0.33
CA THR A 24 16.76 -1.10 1.32
C THR A 24 15.49 -0.34 0.93
N GLY A 25 14.71 -0.81 -0.06
CA GLY A 25 13.57 -0.04 -0.53
C GLY A 25 12.42 -0.85 -1.10
N ALA A 26 12.68 -1.97 -1.80
CA ALA A 26 11.60 -2.84 -2.25
C ALA A 26 11.00 -3.59 -1.04
N ALA A 27 9.68 -3.62 -0.90
CA ALA A 27 9.04 -4.01 0.35
C ALA A 27 8.27 -5.34 0.31
N THR A 28 8.13 -6.00 -0.85
CA THR A 28 7.38 -7.27 -0.88
C THR A 28 7.98 -8.32 0.05
N THR A 29 7.14 -8.99 0.84
CA THR A 29 7.51 -10.15 1.68
C THR A 29 8.08 -11.30 0.87
N ASP A 30 7.87 -11.35 -0.44
CA ASP A 30 8.42 -12.37 -1.31
C ASP A 30 9.96 -12.44 -1.27
N LEU A 31 10.63 -11.31 -1.02
CA LEU A 31 12.10 -11.23 -0.95
C LEU A 31 12.69 -12.09 0.17
N THR A 32 11.98 -12.23 1.27
CA THR A 32 12.37 -13.07 2.42
C THR A 32 11.55 -14.35 2.54
N GLY A 33 10.50 -14.47 1.72
CA GLY A 33 9.61 -15.63 1.60
C GLY A 33 9.97 -16.52 0.39
N LYS A 34 9.04 -16.63 -0.56
CA LYS A 34 9.16 -17.55 -1.70
C LYS A 34 10.35 -17.29 -2.64
N ALA A 35 10.88 -16.06 -2.68
CA ALA A 35 12.05 -15.69 -3.47
C ALA A 35 13.32 -15.53 -2.63
N CYS A 36 13.32 -16.02 -1.38
CA CYS A 36 14.48 -15.95 -0.51
C CYS A 36 15.69 -16.68 -1.09
N THR A 37 16.87 -16.08 -0.97
CA THR A 37 18.15 -16.67 -1.41
C THR A 37 19.23 -16.42 -0.35
N PRO A 38 20.30 -17.25 -0.31
CA PRO A 38 21.40 -17.03 0.64
C PRO A 38 22.23 -15.77 0.33
N TYR A 39 21.96 -15.12 -0.79
CA TYR A 39 22.67 -13.90 -1.24
C TYR A 39 21.84 -12.63 -1.09
N GLY A 40 20.53 -12.75 -0.73
CA GLY A 40 19.62 -11.61 -0.58
C GLY A 40 19.47 -11.19 0.88
N PHE A 41 19.69 -9.92 1.16
CA PHE A 41 19.42 -9.29 2.46
C PHE A 41 18.38 -8.20 2.29
N HIS A 42 17.25 -8.34 3.00
CA HIS A 42 16.20 -7.34 3.04
C HIS A 42 16.38 -6.48 4.30
N TRP A 43 16.80 -5.24 4.11
CA TRP A 43 17.15 -4.31 5.19
C TRP A 43 16.22 -3.08 5.17
N ALA A 44 14.92 -3.33 5.17
CA ALA A 44 13.88 -2.33 5.18
C ALA A 44 12.60 -2.92 5.79
N TYR A 45 11.56 -2.07 5.93
CA TYR A 45 10.19 -2.52 6.17
C TYR A 45 9.72 -3.46 5.05
N ASP A 46 8.75 -4.30 5.34
CA ASP A 46 8.06 -5.12 4.35
C ASP A 46 6.55 -4.89 4.36
N THR A 47 5.87 -5.49 3.39
CA THR A 47 4.42 -5.34 3.25
C THR A 47 3.64 -5.93 4.42
N HIS A 48 4.21 -6.88 5.16
CA HIS A 48 3.61 -7.41 6.38
C HIS A 48 3.65 -6.37 7.51
N ALA A 49 4.81 -5.75 7.74
CA ALA A 49 4.96 -4.70 8.76
C ALA A 49 4.02 -3.51 8.49
N LEU A 50 3.89 -3.11 7.21
CA LEU A 50 2.98 -2.04 6.79
C LEU A 50 1.51 -2.42 7.04
N ALA A 51 1.12 -3.65 6.68
CA ALA A 51 -0.24 -4.16 6.89
C ALA A 51 -0.62 -4.20 8.38
N VAL A 52 0.28 -4.71 9.22
CA VAL A 52 0.05 -4.81 10.67
C VAL A 52 0.02 -3.43 11.34
N GLY A 53 0.91 -2.52 10.95
CA GLY A 53 0.99 -1.17 11.51
C GLY A 53 -0.28 -0.38 11.23
N THR A 54 -0.47 0.04 10.00
CA THR A 54 -1.59 0.90 9.59
C THR A 54 -2.92 0.13 9.60
N GLY A 55 -2.95 -1.09 9.07
CA GLY A 55 -4.14 -1.93 9.09
C GLY A 55 -4.60 -2.23 10.51
N GLY A 56 -3.65 -2.54 11.41
CA GLY A 56 -3.92 -2.80 12.82
C GLY A 56 -4.49 -1.59 13.56
N ALA A 57 -3.96 -0.40 13.29
CA ALA A 57 -4.49 0.83 13.85
C ALA A 57 -5.94 1.08 13.41
N MET A 58 -6.23 0.89 12.13
CA MET A 58 -7.56 1.10 11.56
C MET A 58 -8.59 0.10 12.09
N VAL A 59 -8.25 -1.18 12.16
CA VAL A 59 -9.15 -2.22 12.70
C VAL A 59 -9.50 -1.94 14.16
N LYS A 60 -8.52 -1.59 15.00
CA LYS A 60 -8.74 -1.22 16.39
C LYS A 60 -9.67 -0.01 16.57
N GLN A 61 -9.72 0.88 15.58
CA GLN A 61 -10.60 2.03 15.56
C GLN A 61 -11.95 1.75 14.89
N GLY A 62 -12.32 0.48 14.68
CA GLY A 62 -13.59 0.06 14.09
C GLY A 62 -13.65 0.10 12.57
N GLY A 63 -12.50 0.13 11.90
CA GLY A 63 -12.38 -0.02 10.44
C GLY A 63 -12.46 -1.49 10.03
N ASP A 64 -13.66 -2.04 10.01
CA ASP A 64 -13.95 -3.45 9.81
C ASP A 64 -14.33 -3.82 8.37
N SER A 65 -14.55 -2.84 7.49
CA SER A 65 -14.80 -3.07 6.06
C SER A 65 -13.88 -2.22 5.19
N TRP A 66 -13.22 -2.89 4.23
CA TRP A 66 -12.15 -2.31 3.43
C TRP A 66 -12.42 -2.40 1.94
N PHE A 67 -12.07 -1.35 1.21
CA PHE A 67 -11.92 -1.34 -0.23
C PHE A 67 -10.50 -0.90 -0.59
N PHE A 68 -9.82 -1.62 -1.49
CA PHE A 68 -8.45 -1.29 -1.86
C PHE A 68 -8.35 -0.53 -3.17
N LEU A 69 -7.48 0.48 -3.18
CA LEU A 69 -6.96 1.15 -4.36
C LEU A 69 -5.51 0.71 -4.53
N THR A 70 -5.27 -0.20 -5.49
CA THR A 70 -4.03 -0.97 -5.57
C THR A 70 -3.23 -0.66 -6.82
N ALA A 71 -1.95 -0.34 -6.66
CA ALA A 71 -1.04 -0.20 -7.79
C ALA A 71 -0.78 -1.56 -8.47
N ASP A 72 -0.91 -1.61 -9.79
CA ASP A 72 -0.87 -2.83 -10.60
C ASP A 72 0.55 -3.38 -10.79
N TYR A 73 1.24 -3.74 -9.68
CA TYR A 73 2.55 -4.38 -9.68
C TYR A 73 2.82 -5.15 -8.37
N ALA A 74 3.95 -5.87 -8.31
CA ALA A 74 4.27 -6.81 -7.23
C ALA A 74 4.15 -6.22 -5.80
N PHE A 75 4.51 -4.96 -5.59
CA PHE A 75 4.34 -4.31 -4.29
C PHE A 75 2.88 -4.13 -3.92
N GLY A 76 2.07 -3.55 -4.83
CA GLY A 76 0.65 -3.32 -4.58
C GLY A 76 -0.09 -4.63 -4.25
N TYR A 77 0.17 -5.68 -5.03
CA TYR A 77 -0.42 -7.01 -4.77
C TYR A 77 -0.02 -7.57 -3.41
N SER A 78 1.26 -7.50 -3.07
CA SER A 78 1.76 -7.98 -1.78
C SER A 78 1.14 -7.21 -0.62
N LEU A 79 1.03 -5.89 -0.74
CA LEU A 79 0.46 -5.04 0.31
C LEU A 79 -1.04 -5.24 0.48
N GLU A 80 -1.80 -5.29 -0.62
CA GLU A 80 -3.23 -5.63 -0.62
C GLU A 80 -3.47 -6.99 0.06
N GLN A 81 -2.70 -8.02 -0.34
CA GLN A 81 -2.85 -9.37 0.21
C GLN A 81 -2.54 -9.42 1.70
N GLN A 82 -1.39 -8.87 2.13
CA GLN A 82 -0.99 -8.86 3.54
C GLN A 82 -2.00 -8.10 4.41
N THR A 83 -2.52 -6.98 3.90
CA THR A 83 -3.53 -6.20 4.62
C THR A 83 -4.87 -6.94 4.66
N THR A 84 -5.28 -7.58 3.57
CA THR A 84 -6.48 -8.43 3.50
C THR A 84 -6.42 -9.55 4.53
N ASP A 85 -5.30 -10.29 4.56
CA ASP A 85 -5.09 -11.39 5.50
C ASP A 85 -5.16 -10.91 6.95
N PHE A 86 -4.52 -9.77 7.24
CA PHE A 86 -4.54 -9.18 8.57
C PHE A 86 -5.94 -8.72 8.98
N VAL A 87 -6.62 -7.97 8.12
CA VAL A 87 -7.98 -7.45 8.38
C VAL A 87 -8.95 -8.60 8.61
N THR A 88 -8.92 -9.61 7.77
CA THR A 88 -9.79 -10.79 7.87
C THR A 88 -9.52 -11.60 9.15
N ALA A 89 -8.25 -11.81 9.49
CA ALA A 89 -7.86 -12.50 10.72
C ALA A 89 -8.31 -11.76 12.00
N ASN A 90 -8.55 -10.46 11.91
CA ASN A 90 -9.01 -9.62 13.01
C ASN A 90 -10.51 -9.27 12.92
N GLY A 91 -11.31 -10.04 12.18
CA GLY A 91 -12.76 -9.95 12.12
C GLY A 91 -13.30 -8.88 11.18
N GLY A 92 -12.44 -8.26 10.37
CA GLY A 92 -12.86 -7.35 9.30
C GLY A 92 -13.14 -8.07 7.99
N SER A 93 -13.54 -7.32 6.99
CA SER A 93 -13.86 -7.82 5.64
C SER A 93 -13.31 -6.90 4.56
N VAL A 94 -13.00 -7.47 3.40
CA VAL A 94 -12.66 -6.71 2.19
C VAL A 94 -13.84 -6.82 1.22
N VAL A 95 -14.46 -5.69 0.91
CA VAL A 95 -15.65 -5.61 0.07
C VAL A 95 -15.32 -5.45 -1.42
N GLY A 96 -14.07 -5.14 -1.74
CA GLY A 96 -13.60 -5.05 -3.11
C GLY A 96 -12.23 -4.39 -3.24
N SER A 97 -11.73 -4.38 -4.45
CA SER A 97 -10.52 -3.66 -4.83
C SER A 97 -10.57 -3.20 -6.29
N VAL A 98 -9.81 -2.17 -6.59
CA VAL A 98 -9.59 -1.73 -7.97
C VAL A 98 -8.10 -1.48 -8.19
N ARG A 99 -7.61 -1.81 -9.38
CA ARG A 99 -6.20 -1.67 -9.74
C ARG A 99 -5.98 -0.51 -10.68
N HIS A 100 -4.92 0.24 -10.44
CA HIS A 100 -4.50 1.33 -11.30
C HIS A 100 -3.07 1.09 -11.83
N PRO A 101 -2.77 1.52 -13.06
CA PRO A 101 -1.41 1.51 -13.59
C PRO A 101 -0.46 2.37 -12.74
N LEU A 102 0.86 2.08 -12.81
CA LEU A 102 1.88 2.96 -12.26
C LEU A 102 1.86 4.32 -12.98
N ALA A 103 2.17 5.38 -12.24
CA ALA A 103 2.18 6.75 -12.69
C ALA A 103 0.78 7.24 -13.16
N THR A 104 -0.27 6.74 -12.54
CA THR A 104 -1.63 7.23 -12.76
C THR A 104 -1.75 8.69 -12.32
N THR A 105 -2.32 9.53 -13.18
CA THR A 105 -2.53 10.96 -12.92
C THR A 105 -3.99 11.30 -12.62
N ASP A 106 -4.94 10.49 -13.07
CA ASP A 106 -6.37 10.67 -12.85
C ASP A 106 -6.94 9.47 -12.09
N TYR A 107 -7.35 9.71 -10.85
CA TYR A 107 -7.94 8.72 -9.94
C TYR A 107 -9.46 8.76 -9.87
N SER A 108 -10.12 9.63 -10.64
CA SER A 108 -11.56 9.88 -10.55
C SER A 108 -12.40 8.61 -10.60
N SER A 109 -12.17 7.76 -11.60
CA SER A 109 -12.94 6.51 -11.77
C SER A 109 -12.68 5.48 -10.67
N PHE A 110 -11.47 5.45 -10.14
CA PHE A 110 -11.09 4.55 -9.04
C PHE A 110 -11.70 5.01 -7.70
N LEU A 111 -11.67 6.31 -7.43
CA LEU A 111 -12.24 6.92 -6.23
C LEU A 111 -13.78 6.83 -6.21
N LEU A 112 -14.43 6.97 -7.35
CA LEU A 112 -15.88 6.74 -7.45
C LEU A 112 -16.25 5.29 -7.12
N GLN A 113 -15.45 4.31 -7.54
CA GLN A 113 -15.66 2.91 -7.18
C GLN A 113 -15.45 2.69 -5.66
N ALA A 114 -14.41 3.30 -5.09
CA ALA A 114 -14.15 3.25 -3.67
C ALA A 114 -15.31 3.87 -2.87
N GLN A 115 -15.82 5.02 -3.29
CA GLN A 115 -16.97 5.68 -2.67
C GLN A 115 -18.23 4.82 -2.75
N ALA A 116 -18.52 4.28 -3.94
CA ALA A 116 -19.68 3.44 -4.18
C ALA A 116 -19.65 2.11 -3.42
N SER A 117 -18.47 1.64 -3.02
CA SER A 117 -18.31 0.40 -2.24
C SER A 117 -18.96 0.45 -0.86
N GLY A 118 -19.12 1.64 -0.29
CA GLY A 118 -19.61 1.82 1.09
C GLY A 118 -18.67 1.29 2.17
N ALA A 119 -17.44 0.94 1.83
CA ALA A 119 -16.43 0.49 2.81
C ALA A 119 -16.13 1.60 3.83
N LYS A 120 -15.89 1.24 5.08
CA LYS A 120 -15.46 2.20 6.11
C LYS A 120 -14.05 2.72 5.88
N VAL A 121 -13.21 1.91 5.24
CA VAL A 121 -11.80 2.23 4.99
C VAL A 121 -11.47 2.06 3.51
N VAL A 122 -10.87 3.06 2.91
CA VAL A 122 -10.21 2.95 1.61
C VAL A 122 -8.72 2.79 1.85
N GLY A 123 -8.21 1.59 1.59
CA GLY A 123 -6.80 1.25 1.75
C GLY A 123 -6.01 1.57 0.49
N LEU A 124 -5.02 2.43 0.61
CA LEU A 124 -4.13 2.80 -0.49
C LEU A 124 -2.94 1.83 -0.52
N ALA A 125 -3.03 0.81 -1.37
CA ALA A 125 -1.95 -0.16 -1.61
C ALA A 125 -1.07 0.30 -2.79
N ASN A 126 -0.53 1.50 -2.69
CA ASN A 126 0.34 2.17 -3.63
C ASN A 126 1.43 2.95 -2.88
N ALA A 127 2.30 3.67 -3.58
CA ALA A 127 3.42 4.38 -2.98
C ALA A 127 3.83 5.61 -3.80
N GLY A 128 4.55 6.55 -3.19
CA GLY A 128 5.15 7.71 -3.84
C GLY A 128 4.12 8.63 -4.48
N ALA A 129 4.37 9.04 -5.72
CA ALA A 129 3.50 9.97 -6.46
C ALA A 129 2.08 9.42 -6.65
N ASP A 130 1.94 8.10 -6.82
CA ASP A 130 0.62 7.48 -6.96
C ASP A 130 -0.22 7.66 -5.69
N THR A 131 0.37 7.44 -4.51
CA THR A 131 -0.32 7.69 -3.23
C THR A 131 -0.63 9.17 -3.03
N GLN A 132 0.31 10.06 -3.35
CA GLN A 132 0.11 11.51 -3.22
C GLN A 132 -1.04 12.01 -4.10
N ASN A 133 -1.11 11.56 -5.34
CA ASN A 133 -2.17 11.93 -6.26
C ASN A 133 -3.53 11.36 -5.82
N ALA A 134 -3.55 10.10 -5.37
CA ALA A 134 -4.76 9.48 -4.85
C ALA A 134 -5.31 10.23 -3.62
N ILE A 135 -4.44 10.63 -2.67
CA ILE A 135 -4.85 11.38 -1.48
C ILE A 135 -5.41 12.76 -1.85
N LYS A 136 -4.71 13.51 -2.71
CA LYS A 136 -5.18 14.84 -3.15
C LYS A 136 -6.55 14.76 -3.79
N GLN A 137 -6.72 13.85 -4.73
CA GLN A 137 -8.00 13.69 -5.41
C GLN A 137 -9.08 13.09 -4.48
N ALA A 138 -8.74 12.22 -3.54
CA ALA A 138 -9.69 11.74 -2.54
C ALA A 138 -10.25 12.88 -1.68
N ALA A 139 -9.44 13.89 -1.36
CA ALA A 139 -9.90 15.10 -0.68
C ALA A 139 -10.84 15.93 -1.56
N GLU A 140 -10.53 16.10 -2.85
CA GLU A 140 -11.37 16.80 -3.82
C GLU A 140 -12.72 16.08 -4.02
N PHE A 141 -12.74 14.74 -4.04
CA PHE A 141 -13.94 13.92 -4.16
C PHE A 141 -14.72 13.80 -2.84
N GLY A 142 -14.23 14.35 -1.75
CA GLY A 142 -14.92 14.33 -0.47
C GLY A 142 -15.04 12.94 0.16
N ILE A 143 -14.10 12.02 -0.11
CA ILE A 143 -14.13 10.64 0.40
C ILE A 143 -14.24 10.63 1.93
N THR A 144 -13.42 11.43 2.62
CA THR A 144 -13.41 11.50 4.08
C THR A 144 -14.62 12.25 4.65
N GLN A 145 -15.10 13.28 3.94
CA GLN A 145 -16.34 13.99 4.30
C GLN A 145 -17.57 13.08 4.14
N GLY A 146 -17.52 12.13 3.22
CA GLY A 146 -18.55 11.09 3.04
C GLY A 146 -18.56 10.02 4.12
N GLY A 147 -17.64 10.06 5.09
CA GLY A 147 -17.58 9.15 6.24
C GLY A 147 -16.64 7.95 6.04
N GLN A 148 -16.02 7.81 4.88
CA GLN A 148 -14.97 6.80 4.67
C GLN A 148 -13.64 7.32 5.21
N ARG A 149 -12.84 6.43 5.78
CA ARG A 149 -11.47 6.77 6.23
C ARG A 149 -10.46 6.35 5.18
N LEU A 150 -9.41 7.14 5.05
CA LEU A 150 -8.32 6.86 4.10
C LEU A 150 -7.10 6.34 4.86
N ALA A 151 -6.66 5.13 4.52
CA ALA A 151 -5.48 4.49 5.08
C ALA A 151 -4.37 4.43 4.03
N ALA A 152 -3.33 5.25 4.20
CA ALA A 152 -2.14 5.18 3.35
C ALA A 152 -1.17 4.16 3.95
N LEU A 153 -1.13 2.96 3.36
CA LEU A 153 -0.38 1.82 3.90
C LEU A 153 1.14 1.99 3.79
N LEU A 154 1.61 2.81 2.87
CA LEU A 154 3.00 3.28 2.79
C LEU A 154 3.01 4.78 2.48
N PHE A 155 3.23 5.58 3.50
CA PHE A 155 3.33 7.03 3.37
C PHE A 155 4.27 7.58 4.43
N THR A 156 5.18 8.46 4.05
CA THR A 156 6.23 8.97 4.92
C THR A 156 5.97 10.42 5.32
N LEU A 157 6.60 10.87 6.40
CA LEU A 157 6.52 12.27 6.84
C LEU A 157 6.95 13.27 5.74
N ALA A 158 7.95 12.89 4.92
CA ALA A 158 8.37 13.71 3.79
C ALA A 158 7.26 13.86 2.75
N GLU A 159 6.48 12.82 2.51
CA GLU A 159 5.33 12.85 1.61
C GLU A 159 4.16 13.66 2.17
N VAL A 160 3.93 13.62 3.48
CA VAL A 160 2.97 14.50 4.16
C VAL A 160 3.32 15.98 3.91
N HIS A 161 4.59 16.35 4.05
CA HIS A 161 5.05 17.69 3.70
C HIS A 161 4.87 18.00 2.20
N GLY A 162 5.06 17.02 1.34
CA GLY A 162 4.90 17.17 -0.11
C GLY A 162 3.48 17.42 -0.58
N ILE A 163 2.47 16.83 0.08
CA ILE A 163 1.06 17.05 -0.26
C ILE A 163 0.44 18.24 0.50
N GLY A 164 1.06 18.65 1.60
CA GLY A 164 0.56 19.68 2.49
C GLY A 164 -0.36 19.14 3.61
N LEU A 165 -0.34 19.81 4.74
CA LEU A 165 -1.07 19.35 5.94
C LEU A 165 -2.58 19.35 5.76
N GLU A 166 -3.13 20.22 4.92
CA GLU A 166 -4.56 20.28 4.65
C GLU A 166 -5.05 18.98 3.94
N ALA A 167 -4.35 18.54 2.89
CA ALA A 167 -4.68 17.31 2.19
C ALA A 167 -4.41 16.05 3.02
N ALA A 168 -3.54 16.13 4.03
CA ALA A 168 -3.21 15.02 4.91
C ALA A 168 -4.16 14.90 6.13
N GLN A 169 -5.12 15.81 6.30
CA GLN A 169 -6.04 15.74 7.44
C GLN A 169 -6.93 14.50 7.38
N GLY A 170 -7.02 13.76 8.50
CA GLY A 170 -7.81 12.56 8.62
C GLY A 170 -7.19 11.31 8.00
N LEU A 171 -5.99 11.42 7.43
CA LEU A 171 -5.23 10.30 6.91
C LEU A 171 -4.65 9.46 8.06
N THR A 172 -4.75 8.13 7.94
CA THR A 172 -4.02 7.21 8.82
C THR A 172 -2.82 6.65 8.06
N LEU A 173 -1.64 6.70 8.70
CA LEU A 173 -0.35 6.27 8.15
C LEU A 173 0.16 5.05 8.90
#